data_3441aada677a1aa1f875d4b5fcd1186b
#
_entry.id   3441aada677a1aa1f875d4b5fcd1186b
#
_cell.length_a   1.000
_cell.length_b   1.000
_cell.length_c   1.000
_cell.angle_alpha   90.00
_cell.angle_beta   90.00
_cell.angle_gamma   90.00
#
_symmetry.space_group_name_H-M   'P 1'
#
loop_
_entity.id
_entity.type
_entity.pdbx_description
1 polymer ?
#
loop_
_entity_poly.entity_id
_entity_poly.type
_entity_poly.pdbx_seq_one_letter_code
_entity_poly.pdbx_strand_id
1 'polypeptide(L)' 'MIEVSKAKGSYIYDHKNKRYLDFVAGVSACSVGHCNKEVINAIKDQSEMYMHVMVYGEFVTKPSLELAKLLAKNLPNSLW' A
#
# COMPACT_ATOMS: atom_id res chain seq x y z
N MET A 1 -0.90 -1.21 -25.80
CA MET A 1 -1.46 -1.22 -24.42
C MET A 1 -1.31 -2.62 -23.85
N ILE A 2 -0.89 -2.74 -22.59
CA ILE A 2 -0.68 -4.03 -21.92
C ILE A 2 -1.91 -4.33 -21.04
N GLU A 3 -2.54 -5.48 -21.25
CA GLU A 3 -3.60 -5.97 -20.37
C GLU A 3 -2.95 -6.74 -19.21
N VAL A 4 -2.86 -6.11 -18.05
CA VAL A 4 -2.21 -6.69 -16.87
C VAL A 4 -3.14 -7.68 -16.19
N SER A 5 -2.68 -8.93 -16.01
CA SER A 5 -3.42 -9.97 -15.30
C SER A 5 -2.96 -10.18 -13.86
N LYS A 6 -1.69 -9.97 -13.59
CA LYS A 6 -1.10 -10.09 -12.25
C LYS A 6 0.21 -9.30 -12.15
N ALA A 7 0.65 -9.06 -10.94
CA ALA A 7 1.95 -8.43 -10.68
C ALA A 7 2.56 -9.06 -9.43
N LYS A 8 3.90 -9.17 -9.40
CA LYS A 8 4.63 -9.69 -8.25
C LYS A 8 6.06 -9.15 -8.24
N GLY A 9 6.50 -8.66 -7.08
CA GLY A 9 7.83 -8.10 -6.94
C GLY A 9 8.04 -6.93 -7.89
N SER A 10 9.03 -7.01 -8.74
CA SER A 10 9.36 -5.97 -9.72
C SER A 10 8.75 -6.19 -11.11
N TYR A 11 7.83 -7.14 -11.23
CA TYR A 11 7.31 -7.55 -12.54
C TYR A 11 5.78 -7.46 -12.61
N ILE A 12 5.30 -7.10 -13.80
CA ILE A 12 3.91 -7.23 -14.20
C ILE A 12 3.81 -8.30 -15.30
N TYR A 13 2.65 -8.93 -15.41
CA TYR A 13 2.38 -10.01 -16.35
C TYR A 13 1.10 -9.72 -17.13
N ASP A 14 1.13 -9.92 -18.42
CA ASP A 14 -0.05 -9.79 -19.25
C ASP A 14 -0.92 -11.08 -19.22
N HIS A 15 -2.05 -11.05 -19.91
CA HIS A 15 -2.97 -12.18 -19.99
C HIS A 15 -2.37 -13.43 -20.68
N LYS A 16 -1.28 -13.27 -21.41
CA LYS A 16 -0.52 -14.37 -22.03
C LYS A 16 0.68 -14.81 -21.17
N ASN A 17 0.75 -14.30 -19.92
CA ASN A 17 1.82 -14.58 -18.98
C ASN A 17 3.20 -14.06 -19.41
N LYS A 18 3.24 -13.11 -20.35
CA LYS A 18 4.47 -12.42 -20.68
C LYS A 18 4.87 -11.46 -19.57
N ARG A 19 6.13 -11.49 -19.18
CA ARG A 19 6.69 -10.73 -18.06
C ARG A 19 7.30 -9.42 -18.54
N TYR A 20 7.01 -8.35 -17.81
CA TYR A 20 7.57 -7.02 -18.04
C TYR A 20 8.19 -6.50 -16.74
N LEU A 21 9.40 -5.98 -16.80
CA LEU A 21 10.03 -5.32 -15.65
C LEU A 21 9.34 -3.95 -15.43
N ASP A 22 8.83 -3.73 -14.23
CA ASP A 22 8.07 -2.53 -13.90
C ASP A 22 8.97 -1.48 -13.23
N PHE A 23 9.43 -0.51 -13.97
CA PHE A 23 10.17 0.65 -13.46
C PHE A 23 9.25 1.80 -13.00
N VAL A 24 7.97 1.76 -13.36
CA VAL A 24 7.02 2.84 -13.02
C VAL A 24 6.49 2.67 -11.59
N ALA A 25 6.28 1.42 -11.17
CA ALA A 25 5.82 1.05 -9.83
C ALA A 25 4.57 1.85 -9.39
N GLY A 26 3.59 1.97 -10.30
CA GLY A 26 2.39 2.76 -10.03
C GLY A 26 2.66 4.22 -9.71
N VAL A 27 3.67 4.81 -10.34
CA VAL A 27 4.20 6.15 -10.05
C VAL A 27 4.68 6.22 -8.59
N SER A 28 5.57 5.29 -8.24
CA SER A 28 6.20 5.14 -6.92
C SER A 28 5.28 4.66 -5.79
N ALA A 29 4.03 4.30 -6.08
CA ALA A 29 3.12 3.76 -5.07
C ALA A 29 3.53 2.36 -4.59
N CYS A 30 4.11 1.55 -5.47
CA CYS A 30 4.51 0.17 -5.18
C CYS A 30 5.98 0.09 -4.70
N SER A 31 6.38 0.93 -3.76
CA SER A 31 7.77 1.07 -3.31
C SER A 31 8.37 -0.20 -2.70
N VAL A 32 7.54 -1.09 -2.17
CA VAL A 32 7.98 -2.37 -1.60
C VAL A 32 7.76 -3.55 -2.56
N GLY A 33 7.47 -3.26 -3.82
CA GLY A 33 7.16 -4.25 -4.84
C GLY A 33 5.68 -4.62 -4.88
N HIS A 34 5.28 -5.27 -5.98
CA HIS A 34 3.92 -5.75 -6.14
C HIS A 34 3.63 -6.94 -5.23
N CYS A 35 2.45 -6.97 -4.64
CA CYS A 35 1.96 -8.07 -3.82
C CYS A 35 2.92 -8.45 -2.69
N ASN A 36 3.49 -7.45 -2.01
CA ASN A 36 4.27 -7.68 -0.80
C ASN A 36 3.40 -8.40 0.23
N LYS A 37 3.89 -9.52 0.73
CA LYS A 37 3.11 -10.43 1.57
C LYS A 37 2.69 -9.79 2.91
N GLU A 38 3.55 -8.99 3.51
CA GLU A 38 3.24 -8.30 4.77
C GLU A 38 2.14 -7.27 4.56
N VAL A 39 2.18 -6.52 3.45
CA VAL A 39 1.13 -5.55 3.09
C VAL A 39 -0.19 -6.26 2.82
N ILE A 40 -0.18 -7.36 2.05
CA ILE A 40 -1.38 -8.15 1.77
C ILE A 40 -2.01 -8.65 3.07
N ASN A 41 -1.22 -9.21 3.97
CA ASN A 41 -1.72 -9.73 5.25
C ASN A 41 -2.33 -8.60 6.11
N ALA A 42 -1.69 -7.44 6.15
CA ALA A 42 -2.23 -6.28 6.88
C ALA A 42 -3.57 -5.82 6.29
N ILE A 43 -3.70 -5.80 4.96
CA ILE A 43 -4.95 -5.45 4.28
C ILE A 43 -6.05 -6.47 4.59
N LYS A 44 -5.73 -7.77 4.53
CA LYS A 44 -6.67 -8.84 4.87
C LYS A 44 -7.18 -8.70 6.30
N ASP A 45 -6.29 -8.54 7.26
CA ASP A 45 -6.64 -8.40 8.66
C ASP A 45 -7.50 -7.15 8.90
N GLN A 46 -7.11 -6.01 8.33
CA GLN A 46 -7.86 -4.77 8.49
C GLN A 46 -9.24 -4.84 7.83
N SER A 47 -9.35 -5.47 6.66
CA SER A 47 -10.63 -5.59 5.95
C SER A 47 -11.66 -6.43 6.69
N GLU A 48 -11.21 -7.36 7.53
CA GLU A 48 -12.08 -8.15 8.40
C GLU A 48 -12.55 -7.39 9.64
N MET A 49 -11.78 -6.39 10.10
CA MET A 49 -12.17 -5.55 11.24
C MET A 49 -13.12 -4.43 10.82
N TYR A 50 -12.70 -3.60 9.89
CA TYR A 50 -13.51 -2.59 9.21
C TYR A 50 -12.76 -2.03 8.02
N MET A 51 -13.50 -1.59 7.01
CA MET A 51 -12.95 -0.97 5.80
C MET A 51 -13.01 0.56 5.86
N HIS A 52 -14.07 1.10 6.44
CA HIS A 52 -14.27 2.54 6.58
C HIS A 52 -15.22 2.85 7.72
N VAL A 53 -14.96 3.95 8.41
CA VAL A 53 -15.85 4.59 9.38
C VAL A 53 -15.83 6.09 9.16
N MET A 54 -16.74 6.82 9.77
CA MET A 54 -16.76 8.28 9.68
C MET A 54 -15.47 8.89 10.24
N VAL A 55 -14.87 9.83 9.52
CA VAL A 55 -13.53 10.37 9.82
C VAL A 55 -13.50 11.88 10.05
N TYR A 56 -14.65 12.52 10.27
CA TYR A 56 -14.75 13.97 10.42
C TYR A 56 -14.58 14.48 11.86
N GLY A 57 -13.73 13.83 12.64
CA GLY A 57 -13.36 14.28 13.98
C GLY A 57 -14.05 13.56 15.14
N GLU A 58 -14.99 12.66 14.87
CA GLU A 58 -15.72 11.94 15.91
C GLU A 58 -15.06 10.61 16.29
N PHE A 59 -14.35 10.00 15.36
CA PHE A 59 -13.64 8.74 15.59
C PHE A 59 -12.17 8.84 15.28
N VAL A 60 -11.35 8.19 16.08
CA VAL A 60 -9.93 7.99 15.80
C VAL A 60 -9.75 6.57 15.25
N THR A 61 -9.26 6.47 14.02
CA THR A 61 -8.97 5.18 13.42
C THR A 61 -7.56 4.74 13.77
N LYS A 62 -7.42 3.50 14.25
CA LYS A 62 -6.13 2.97 14.68
C LYS A 62 -5.06 3.00 13.59
N PRO A 63 -5.33 2.58 12.33
CA PRO A 63 -4.31 2.65 11.28
C PRO A 63 -3.79 4.06 11.02
N SER A 64 -4.66 5.06 11.01
CA SER A 64 -4.26 6.46 10.82
C SER A 64 -3.41 6.98 11.98
N LEU A 65 -3.79 6.63 13.21
CA LEU A 65 -3.03 7.03 14.41
C LEU A 65 -1.64 6.39 14.42
N GLU A 66 -1.54 5.11 14.11
CA GLU A 66 -0.26 4.40 14.05
C GLU A 66 0.65 4.96 12.95
N LEU A 67 0.10 5.26 11.77
CA LEU A 67 0.85 5.90 10.71
C LEU A 67 1.37 7.28 11.14
N ALA A 68 0.53 8.10 11.75
CA ALA A 68 0.93 9.42 12.24
C ALA A 68 2.09 9.32 13.24
N LYS A 69 2.03 8.36 14.17
CA LYS A 69 3.11 8.10 15.13
C LYS A 69 4.42 7.67 14.46
N LEU A 70 4.34 6.80 13.47
CA LEU A 70 5.51 6.35 12.70
C LEU A 70 6.14 7.48 11.91
N LEU A 71 5.34 8.30 11.26
CA LEU A 71 5.82 9.48 10.54
C LEU A 71 6.50 10.45 11.50
N ALA A 72 5.86 10.78 12.63
CA ALA A 72 6.42 11.65 13.64
C ALA A 72 7.78 11.15 14.16
N LYS A 73 7.91 9.85 14.37
CA LYS A 73 9.15 9.22 14.84
C LYS A 73 10.29 9.31 13.83
N ASN A 74 9.97 9.24 12.54
CA ASN A 74 10.96 9.12 11.46
C ASN A 74 11.25 10.43 10.72
N LEU A 75 10.49 11.48 10.96
CA LEU A 75 10.68 12.79 10.38
C LEU A 75 11.42 13.74 11.34
N PRO A 76 12.15 14.74 10.81
CA PRO A 76 12.82 15.73 11.65
C PRO A 76 11.81 16.51 12.52
N ASN A 77 12.18 16.79 13.76
CA ASN A 77 11.33 17.56 14.69
C ASN A 77 10.99 18.97 14.20
N SER A 78 11.77 19.50 13.27
CA SER A 78 11.53 20.82 12.66
C SER A 78 10.33 20.86 11.70
N LEU A 79 9.71 19.72 11.41
CA LEU A 79 8.56 19.62 10.50
C LEU A 79 7.20 19.67 11.20
N TRP A 80 7.15 19.78 12.51
CA TRP A 80 5.92 19.98 13.29
C TRP A 80 6.12 20.84 14.53
#